data_228e2e854fb68938acc245c1095d0948
#
_entry.id   228e2e854fb68938acc245c1095d0948
#
_cell.length_a   1.000
_cell.length_b   1.000
_cell.length_c   1.000
_cell.angle_alpha   90.00
_cell.angle_beta   90.00
_cell.angle_gamma   90.00
#
_symmetry.space_group_name_H-M   'P 1'
#
loop_
_entity.id
_entity.type
_entity.pdbx_description
1 polymer ?
#
loop_
_entity_poly.entity_id
_entity_poly.type
_entity_poly.pdbx_seq_one_letter_code
_entity_poly.pdbx_strand_id
1 'polypeptide(L)'
;MVMLSDIEIAQAAEMKPITEIAAQLGLQSEDVIPYGHYKAKINHKLAKRDKPEGKLILMTAISPTPAGEGKTTTSVGLADAMNALGKKTMLCLREPSLGPVFGIKGGAAGGGYAQVVPMEDINLHFTGDIHAIGTANNLLAAMIDNSIQQGNPLNIDPRRITWKRCMDMNDRQLRYIVDGLGGKVNGTPREDGFDITVASEVMAVFCLATDLEDLKARLSRIVCAYTYDGQPVTAGQIGAAGAMTALLKDAIDPNLVQTLEHNPAIIHGGPFANIAHGCNSAIATKLSLKLADYVVTEAGFGADLGAEKFLDIKCRAAGLHPAAVVLVATVRALKSHGGVAKPDLSKPNAEAVRAGSANLARHIENLQNFGLPVCVAINAFPTDTAEEMDVIYDVCAKAGVPCALSEVFAKGGEGGKALAETVLSILDDKAKVNYTYELNAPLADKIAAVAKKIYRAGGVSYPPAAKKTLDELTALGYGDLPVCIAKTQYSFSDNAKLTGTPEGFTLNVREVRLSAGAGFVVVVCGSIMTMPGLPKHPAAMDIDVDVHGKITGLF
;
A
#
# COMPACT_ATOMS: atom_id res chain seq x y z
N MET A 1 -8.94 24.05 -25.47
CA MET A 1 -7.74 23.21 -25.49
C MET A 1 -8.17 21.80 -25.16
N VAL A 2 -7.80 20.81 -25.95
CA VAL A 2 -8.01 19.39 -25.59
C VAL A 2 -7.05 19.11 -24.43
N MET A 3 -7.56 18.63 -23.32
CA MET A 3 -6.73 18.24 -22.17
C MET A 3 -5.95 16.98 -22.56
N LEU A 4 -4.62 17.01 -22.43
CA LEU A 4 -3.77 15.85 -22.67
C LEU A 4 -4.08 14.75 -21.65
N SER A 5 -3.95 13.50 -22.07
CA SER A 5 -4.01 12.35 -21.14
C SER A 5 -2.76 12.28 -20.25
N ASP A 6 -2.83 11.54 -19.16
CA ASP A 6 -1.72 11.41 -18.22
C ASP A 6 -0.45 10.89 -18.89
N ILE A 7 -0.58 9.89 -19.79
CA ILE A 7 0.57 9.38 -20.54
C ILE A 7 1.13 10.40 -21.54
N GLU A 8 0.28 11.19 -22.20
CA GLU A 8 0.75 12.23 -23.13
C GLU A 8 1.53 13.32 -22.39
N ILE A 9 1.09 13.70 -21.19
CA ILE A 9 1.81 14.64 -20.32
C ILE A 9 3.16 14.05 -19.92
N ALA A 10 3.19 12.79 -19.48
CA ALA A 10 4.42 12.11 -19.08
C ALA A 10 5.42 11.94 -20.24
N GLN A 11 4.93 11.60 -21.45
CA GLN A 11 5.75 11.45 -22.65
C GLN A 11 6.29 12.77 -23.18
N ALA A 12 5.62 13.89 -22.90
CA ALA A 12 6.08 15.24 -23.27
C ALA A 12 7.08 15.82 -22.24
N ALA A 13 7.32 15.16 -21.12
CA ALA A 13 8.19 15.66 -20.07
C ALA A 13 9.67 15.65 -20.48
N GLU A 14 10.37 16.74 -20.26
CA GLU A 14 11.82 16.85 -20.40
C GLU A 14 12.47 16.39 -19.09
N MET A 15 12.80 15.10 -18.99
CA MET A 15 13.39 14.51 -17.78
C MET A 15 14.87 14.89 -17.64
N LYS A 16 15.33 15.18 -16.42
CA LYS A 16 16.74 15.32 -16.10
C LYS A 16 17.40 13.93 -15.96
N PRO A 17 18.70 13.80 -16.30
CA PRO A 17 19.45 12.60 -15.95
C PRO A 17 19.31 12.25 -14.47
N ILE A 18 19.14 10.98 -14.15
CA ILE A 18 18.89 10.55 -12.76
C ILE A 18 20.07 10.88 -11.83
N THR A 19 21.28 10.98 -12.39
CA THR A 19 22.48 11.40 -11.66
C THR A 19 22.40 12.84 -11.17
N GLU A 20 21.72 13.73 -11.90
CA GLU A 20 21.46 15.10 -11.45
C GLU A 20 20.45 15.15 -10.31
N ILE A 21 19.41 14.30 -10.38
CA ILE A 21 18.44 14.15 -9.29
C ILE A 21 19.11 13.58 -8.03
N ALA A 22 20.00 12.59 -8.19
CA ALA A 22 20.79 12.05 -7.08
C ALA A 22 21.72 13.12 -6.46
N ALA A 23 22.32 13.96 -7.29
CA ALA A 23 23.19 15.05 -6.81
C ALA A 23 22.42 16.09 -5.97
N GLN A 24 21.14 16.36 -6.26
CA GLN A 24 20.30 17.25 -5.43
C GLN A 24 20.16 16.72 -3.99
N LEU A 25 20.26 15.39 -3.79
CA LEU A 25 20.20 14.73 -2.49
C LEU A 25 21.57 14.67 -1.80
N GLY A 26 22.64 15.12 -2.47
CA GLY A 26 24.02 15.02 -1.99
C GLY A 26 24.57 13.59 -2.05
N LEU A 27 24.01 12.75 -2.92
CA LEU A 27 24.48 11.38 -3.15
C LEU A 27 25.71 11.39 -4.06
N GLN A 28 26.64 10.46 -3.80
CA GLN A 28 27.84 10.25 -4.60
C GLN A 28 27.61 9.10 -5.59
N SER A 29 28.53 8.93 -6.54
CA SER A 29 28.43 7.88 -7.56
C SER A 29 28.38 6.46 -6.99
N GLU A 30 29.06 6.22 -5.86
CA GLU A 30 29.05 4.94 -5.14
C GLU A 30 27.75 4.65 -4.39
N ASP A 31 26.94 5.66 -4.14
CA ASP A 31 25.64 5.55 -3.46
C ASP A 31 24.51 5.13 -4.42
N VAL A 32 24.75 5.21 -5.74
CA VAL A 32 23.71 5.15 -6.77
C VAL A 32 24.08 4.18 -7.88
N ILE A 33 23.17 3.32 -8.27
CA ILE A 33 23.30 2.40 -9.41
C ILE A 33 22.27 2.79 -10.47
N PRO A 34 22.70 3.44 -11.59
CA PRO A 34 21.79 3.82 -12.66
C PRO A 34 21.16 2.60 -13.36
N TYR A 35 19.86 2.68 -13.60
CA TYR A 35 19.07 1.76 -14.42
C TYR A 35 18.58 2.50 -15.66
N GLY A 36 19.49 2.78 -16.60
CA GLY A 36 19.27 3.68 -17.73
C GLY A 36 19.44 5.16 -17.33
N HIS A 37 18.81 6.07 -18.09
CA HIS A 37 19.06 7.51 -17.92
C HIS A 37 18.25 8.18 -16.82
N TYR A 38 17.05 7.64 -16.50
CA TYR A 38 16.03 8.37 -15.72
C TYR A 38 15.59 7.66 -14.46
N LYS A 39 16.20 6.52 -14.12
CA LYS A 39 15.93 5.77 -12.90
C LYS A 39 17.20 5.18 -12.33
N ALA A 40 17.26 4.98 -11.03
CA ALA A 40 18.43 4.40 -10.35
C ALA A 40 18.01 3.69 -9.08
N LYS A 41 18.85 2.80 -8.58
CA LYS A 41 18.76 2.30 -7.22
C LYS A 41 19.68 3.07 -6.28
N ILE A 42 19.20 3.32 -5.05
CA ILE A 42 20.00 3.96 -4.00
C ILE A 42 20.37 2.91 -2.96
N ASN A 43 21.63 2.89 -2.57
CA ASN A 43 22.13 1.97 -1.55
C ASN A 43 21.34 2.09 -0.23
N HIS A 44 20.63 1.04 0.14
CA HIS A 44 19.77 0.97 1.34
C HIS A 44 20.52 1.25 2.65
N LYS A 45 21.86 1.01 2.70
CA LYS A 45 22.68 1.26 3.89
C LYS A 45 22.68 2.73 4.32
N LEU A 46 22.36 3.64 3.40
CA LEU A 46 22.23 5.07 3.69
C LEU A 46 21.10 5.37 4.69
N ALA A 47 20.12 4.51 4.81
CA ALA A 47 19.07 4.62 5.83
C ALA A 47 19.59 4.54 7.27
N LYS A 48 20.82 4.01 7.45
CA LYS A 48 21.51 3.91 8.75
C LYS A 48 22.55 5.01 9.00
N ARG A 49 22.65 6.01 8.10
CA ARG A 49 23.56 7.14 8.30
C ARG A 49 23.25 7.87 9.62
N ASP A 50 24.30 8.29 10.31
CA ASP A 50 24.19 9.14 11.51
C ASP A 50 23.88 10.59 11.10
N LYS A 51 22.61 10.82 10.76
CA LYS A 51 22.04 12.13 10.43
C LYS A 51 20.68 12.27 11.13
N PRO A 52 20.29 13.48 11.54
CA PRO A 52 18.92 13.72 12.00
C PRO A 52 17.91 13.28 10.94
N GLU A 53 16.77 12.79 11.36
CA GLU A 53 15.68 12.44 10.48
C GLU A 53 14.83 13.67 10.16
N GLY A 54 14.39 13.77 8.89
CA GLY A 54 13.40 14.74 8.48
C GLY A 54 12.01 14.44 9.06
N LYS A 55 11.05 15.28 8.76
CA LYS A 55 9.67 15.17 9.23
C LYS A 55 8.84 14.32 8.27
N LEU A 56 8.17 13.31 8.81
CA LEU A 56 7.32 12.41 8.04
C LEU A 56 5.89 12.94 7.95
N ILE A 57 5.38 13.08 6.74
CA ILE A 57 4.01 13.49 6.44
C ILE A 57 3.28 12.29 5.83
N LEU A 58 2.22 11.82 6.49
CA LEU A 58 1.42 10.70 6.02
C LEU A 58 0.24 11.19 5.18
N MET A 59 0.16 10.76 3.92
CA MET A 59 -1.00 10.98 3.05
C MET A 59 -1.95 9.79 3.14
N THR A 60 -3.22 10.08 3.38
CA THR A 60 -4.30 9.09 3.35
C THR A 60 -5.54 9.69 2.71
N ALA A 61 -6.66 8.98 2.68
CA ALA A 61 -7.90 9.48 2.10
C ALA A 61 -9.12 9.02 2.90
N ILE A 62 -10.27 9.62 2.62
CA ILE A 62 -11.59 9.11 3.03
C ILE A 62 -11.85 7.75 2.38
N SER A 63 -12.94 7.07 2.74
CA SER A 63 -13.32 5.80 2.11
C SER A 63 -13.36 5.95 0.59
N PRO A 64 -12.58 5.15 -0.18
CA PRO A 64 -12.48 5.35 -1.61
C PRO A 64 -13.76 4.97 -2.34
N THR A 65 -13.90 5.53 -3.54
CA THR A 65 -14.91 5.16 -4.52
C THR A 65 -14.24 4.45 -5.71
N PRO A 66 -15.00 3.81 -6.60
CA PRO A 66 -14.43 3.23 -7.82
C PRO A 66 -13.72 4.23 -8.76
N ALA A 67 -13.98 5.53 -8.58
CA ALA A 67 -13.32 6.58 -9.35
C ALA A 67 -11.91 6.93 -8.84
N GLY A 68 -11.59 6.55 -7.59
CA GLY A 68 -10.38 6.97 -6.89
C GLY A 68 -10.47 8.39 -6.33
N GLU A 69 -9.62 8.70 -5.34
CA GLU A 69 -9.65 10.00 -4.62
C GLU A 69 -8.46 10.90 -4.98
N GLY A 70 -7.60 10.49 -5.91
CA GLY A 70 -6.44 11.26 -6.33
C GLY A 70 -5.36 11.41 -5.25
N LYS A 71 -5.26 10.44 -4.33
CA LYS A 71 -4.29 10.50 -3.23
C LYS A 71 -2.85 10.61 -3.73
N THR A 72 -2.43 9.78 -4.69
CA THR A 72 -1.08 9.80 -5.24
C THR A 72 -0.81 11.12 -5.96
N THR A 73 -1.75 11.61 -6.76
CA THR A 73 -1.67 12.93 -7.40
C THR A 73 -1.48 14.05 -6.37
N THR A 74 -2.27 14.02 -5.29
CA THR A 74 -2.14 15.00 -4.19
C THR A 74 -0.80 14.86 -3.47
N SER A 75 -0.28 13.63 -3.29
CA SER A 75 1.03 13.37 -2.67
C SER A 75 2.18 13.94 -3.49
N VAL A 76 2.16 13.72 -4.80
CA VAL A 76 3.15 14.28 -5.74
C VAL A 76 3.09 15.80 -5.72
N GLY A 77 1.91 16.38 -5.94
CA GLY A 77 1.74 17.83 -5.99
C GLY A 77 2.08 18.53 -4.66
N LEU A 78 1.82 17.88 -3.50
CA LEU A 78 2.25 18.41 -2.20
C LEU A 78 3.78 18.43 -2.09
N ALA A 79 4.47 17.35 -2.50
CA ALA A 79 5.93 17.31 -2.47
C ALA A 79 6.54 18.36 -3.39
N ASP A 80 6.00 18.55 -4.60
CA ASP A 80 6.43 19.57 -5.54
C ASP A 80 6.17 20.98 -4.98
N ALA A 81 4.99 21.22 -4.39
CA ALA A 81 4.66 22.50 -3.77
C ALA A 81 5.59 22.84 -2.60
N MET A 82 5.91 21.88 -1.74
CA MET A 82 6.84 22.08 -0.63
C MET A 82 8.24 22.41 -1.15
N ASN A 83 8.72 21.74 -2.20
CA ASN A 83 10.00 22.07 -2.84
C ASN A 83 9.95 23.48 -3.47
N ALA A 84 8.85 23.87 -4.13
CA ALA A 84 8.66 25.23 -4.66
C ALA A 84 8.66 26.31 -3.57
N LEU A 85 8.28 25.97 -2.33
CA LEU A 85 8.41 26.83 -1.15
C LEU A 85 9.80 26.77 -0.48
N GLY A 86 10.79 26.14 -1.14
CA GLY A 86 12.16 26.02 -0.64
C GLY A 86 12.32 24.99 0.49
N LYS A 87 11.39 24.07 0.66
CA LYS A 87 11.45 22.98 1.65
C LYS A 87 12.00 21.72 1.00
N LYS A 88 13.18 21.27 1.39
CA LYS A 88 13.80 20.06 0.86
C LYS A 88 12.95 18.84 1.16
N THR A 89 12.16 18.41 0.20
CA THR A 89 11.13 17.37 0.34
C THR A 89 11.38 16.21 -0.61
N MET A 90 11.25 14.99 -0.09
CA MET A 90 11.22 13.77 -0.88
C MET A 90 9.84 13.11 -0.84
N LEU A 91 9.49 12.47 -1.94
CA LEU A 91 8.28 11.68 -2.08
C LEU A 91 8.60 10.18 -1.98
N CYS A 92 7.78 9.42 -1.25
CA CYS A 92 7.89 7.96 -1.14
C CYS A 92 6.58 7.28 -1.52
N LEU A 93 6.60 6.53 -2.62
CA LEU A 93 5.45 5.84 -3.18
C LEU A 93 5.63 4.33 -3.20
N ARG A 94 4.52 3.62 -3.43
CA ARG A 94 4.52 2.19 -3.72
C ARG A 94 4.80 1.94 -5.20
N GLU A 95 5.47 0.83 -5.48
CA GLU A 95 5.61 0.30 -6.83
C GLU A 95 4.26 -0.29 -7.29
N PRO A 96 3.77 0.04 -8.50
CA PRO A 96 2.53 -0.52 -9.02
C PRO A 96 2.71 -1.98 -9.46
N SER A 97 1.66 -2.79 -9.26
CA SER A 97 1.55 -4.16 -9.73
C SER A 97 0.92 -4.19 -11.12
N LEU A 98 1.39 -5.07 -12.00
CA LEU A 98 0.89 -5.23 -13.36
C LEU A 98 -0.60 -5.62 -13.40
N GLY A 99 -1.07 -6.40 -12.45
CA GLY A 99 -2.47 -6.81 -12.40
C GLY A 99 -3.46 -5.64 -12.40
N PRO A 100 -3.34 -4.65 -11.51
CA PRO A 100 -4.13 -3.40 -11.57
C PRO A 100 -3.90 -2.59 -12.83
N VAL A 101 -2.67 -2.45 -13.31
CA VAL A 101 -2.33 -1.67 -14.51
C VAL A 101 -3.04 -2.22 -15.74
N PHE A 102 -3.01 -3.52 -15.95
CA PHE A 102 -3.71 -4.19 -17.06
C PHE A 102 -5.18 -4.52 -16.76
N GLY A 103 -5.64 -4.28 -15.52
CA GLY A 103 -7.01 -4.57 -15.07
C GLY A 103 -7.97 -3.39 -15.20
N ILE A 104 -8.20 -2.67 -14.11
CA ILE A 104 -9.24 -1.61 -14.01
C ILE A 104 -8.63 -0.22 -13.83
N LYS A 105 -7.45 -0.12 -13.22
CA LYS A 105 -6.86 1.15 -12.82
C LYS A 105 -5.52 1.37 -13.48
N GLY A 106 -5.26 2.62 -13.78
CA GLY A 106 -3.93 3.13 -14.06
C GLY A 106 -2.96 2.86 -12.93
N GLY A 107 -1.70 3.07 -13.22
CA GLY A 107 -0.60 2.87 -12.30
C GLY A 107 -0.58 3.85 -11.13
N ALA A 108 0.45 3.76 -10.30
CA ALA A 108 0.63 4.57 -9.11
C ALA A 108 1.55 5.79 -9.35
N ALA A 109 1.54 6.36 -10.57
CA ALA A 109 2.45 7.46 -10.95
C ALA A 109 1.90 8.86 -10.65
N GLY A 110 0.67 9.00 -10.18
CA GLY A 110 -0.05 10.27 -10.08
C GLY A 110 -0.89 10.55 -11.32
N GLY A 111 -1.24 11.81 -11.59
CA GLY A 111 -2.03 12.19 -12.76
C GLY A 111 -1.98 13.69 -13.05
N GLY A 112 -2.36 14.08 -14.26
CA GLY A 112 -2.24 15.46 -14.73
C GLY A 112 -0.81 15.96 -14.66
N TYR A 113 -0.63 17.15 -14.14
CA TYR A 113 0.68 17.76 -13.94
C TYR A 113 1.37 17.42 -12.61
N ALA A 114 0.78 16.50 -11.83
CA ALA A 114 1.38 15.97 -10.60
C ALA A 114 1.67 14.47 -10.76
N GLN A 115 2.76 14.15 -11.46
CA GLN A 115 3.18 12.79 -11.78
C GLN A 115 4.65 12.55 -11.44
N VAL A 116 5.00 11.29 -11.21
CA VAL A 116 6.38 10.79 -11.22
C VAL A 116 6.71 10.17 -12.57
N VAL A 117 7.91 10.40 -13.05
CA VAL A 117 8.40 9.95 -14.36
C VAL A 117 9.74 9.22 -14.22
N PRO A 118 10.04 8.25 -15.09
CA PRO A 118 9.34 7.80 -16.31
C PRO A 118 8.11 6.94 -16.01
N MET A 119 6.92 7.39 -16.39
CA MET A 119 5.64 6.76 -16.06
C MET A 119 5.50 5.35 -16.64
N GLU A 120 5.92 5.16 -17.90
CA GLU A 120 5.84 3.87 -18.60
C GLU A 120 6.68 2.80 -17.88
N ASP A 121 7.93 3.11 -17.56
CA ASP A 121 8.83 2.19 -16.85
C ASP A 121 8.28 1.82 -15.48
N ILE A 122 7.78 2.81 -14.73
CA ILE A 122 7.22 2.61 -13.39
C ILE A 122 6.02 1.66 -13.42
N ASN A 123 5.15 1.80 -14.42
CA ASN A 123 3.91 1.03 -14.52
C ASN A 123 4.07 -0.34 -15.20
N LEU A 124 5.20 -0.62 -15.84
CA LEU A 124 5.47 -1.88 -16.52
C LEU A 124 6.60 -2.67 -15.82
N HIS A 125 7.76 -2.76 -16.45
CA HIS A 125 8.93 -3.44 -15.88
C HIS A 125 9.93 -2.40 -15.34
N PHE A 126 9.73 -1.98 -14.12
CA PHE A 126 10.46 -0.85 -13.54
C PHE A 126 11.98 -1.14 -13.39
N THR A 127 12.34 -1.87 -12.36
CA THR A 127 13.73 -2.32 -12.10
C THR A 127 13.81 -3.80 -11.78
N GLY A 128 12.68 -4.51 -11.82
CA GLY A 128 12.60 -5.94 -11.62
C GLY A 128 12.29 -6.39 -10.19
N ASP A 129 11.96 -5.48 -9.27
CA ASP A 129 11.71 -5.82 -7.85
C ASP A 129 10.52 -6.76 -7.70
N ILE A 130 9.41 -6.49 -8.37
CA ILE A 130 8.22 -7.35 -8.32
C ILE A 130 8.52 -8.75 -8.89
N HIS A 131 9.30 -8.83 -9.98
CA HIS A 131 9.76 -10.10 -10.53
C HIS A 131 10.64 -10.87 -9.53
N ALA A 132 11.59 -10.21 -8.87
CA ALA A 132 12.44 -10.82 -7.87
C ALA A 132 11.63 -11.38 -6.69
N ILE A 133 10.62 -10.64 -6.22
CA ILE A 133 9.71 -11.04 -5.14
C ILE A 133 8.90 -12.28 -5.57
N GLY A 134 8.33 -12.27 -6.78
CA GLY A 134 7.60 -13.40 -7.34
C GLY A 134 8.47 -14.64 -7.48
N THR A 135 9.69 -14.48 -7.95
CA THR A 135 10.65 -15.57 -8.11
C THR A 135 11.06 -16.15 -6.75
N ALA A 136 11.32 -15.32 -5.74
CA ALA A 136 11.65 -15.77 -4.39
C ALA A 136 10.47 -16.53 -3.74
N ASN A 137 9.25 -16.05 -3.93
CA ASN A 137 8.04 -16.75 -3.46
C ASN A 137 7.88 -18.13 -4.11
N ASN A 138 8.06 -18.22 -5.43
CA ASN A 138 7.89 -19.45 -6.19
C ASN A 138 9.04 -20.44 -5.96
N LEU A 139 10.25 -19.95 -5.65
CA LEU A 139 11.35 -20.80 -5.20
C LEU A 139 10.99 -21.54 -3.91
N LEU A 140 10.42 -20.86 -2.91
CA LEU A 140 9.98 -21.51 -1.68
C LEU A 140 8.91 -22.56 -1.96
N ALA A 141 7.91 -22.25 -2.81
CA ALA A 141 6.88 -23.23 -3.21
C ALA A 141 7.49 -24.49 -3.84
N ALA A 142 8.42 -24.30 -4.79
CA ALA A 142 9.12 -25.41 -5.43
C ALA A 142 9.95 -26.25 -4.44
N MET A 143 10.61 -25.60 -3.48
CA MET A 143 11.42 -26.29 -2.48
C MET A 143 10.58 -27.07 -1.47
N ILE A 144 9.37 -26.61 -1.12
CA ILE A 144 8.42 -27.36 -0.29
C ILE A 144 8.02 -28.67 -1.00
N ASP A 145 7.56 -28.58 -2.25
CA ASP A 145 7.12 -29.75 -3.03
C ASP A 145 8.29 -30.71 -3.28
N ASN A 146 9.50 -30.17 -3.55
CA ASN A 146 10.70 -30.97 -3.71
C ASN A 146 11.10 -31.70 -2.40
N SER A 147 10.97 -31.06 -1.24
CA SER A 147 11.25 -31.69 0.07
C SER A 147 10.35 -32.90 0.30
N ILE A 148 9.08 -32.78 -0.07
CA ILE A 148 8.12 -33.91 0.01
C ILE A 148 8.51 -35.00 -0.98
N GLN A 149 8.81 -34.68 -2.22
CA GLN A 149 9.21 -35.62 -3.29
C GLN A 149 10.48 -36.39 -2.94
N GLN A 150 11.44 -35.77 -2.25
CA GLN A 150 12.73 -36.34 -1.87
C GLN A 150 12.72 -37.04 -0.49
N GLY A 151 11.56 -37.51 -0.05
CA GLY A 151 11.42 -38.32 1.15
C GLY A 151 10.86 -37.64 2.38
N ASN A 152 10.44 -36.37 2.25
CA ASN A 152 9.71 -35.63 3.29
C ASN A 152 10.40 -35.64 4.68
N PRO A 153 11.66 -35.22 4.78
CA PRO A 153 12.43 -35.34 6.04
C PRO A 153 11.85 -34.46 7.17
N LEU A 154 11.02 -33.47 6.85
CA LEU A 154 10.36 -32.60 7.81
C LEU A 154 8.95 -33.08 8.18
N ASN A 155 8.54 -34.26 7.71
CA ASN A 155 7.23 -34.83 8.01
C ASN A 155 6.05 -33.90 7.67
N ILE A 156 6.13 -33.16 6.56
CA ILE A 156 5.10 -32.23 6.11
C ILE A 156 3.84 -32.99 5.72
N ASP A 157 2.67 -32.55 6.22
CA ASP A 157 1.37 -32.99 5.70
C ASP A 157 1.05 -32.22 4.41
N PRO A 158 1.00 -32.86 3.23
CA PRO A 158 0.73 -32.15 1.95
C PRO A 158 -0.62 -31.45 1.91
N ARG A 159 -1.57 -31.83 2.79
CA ARG A 159 -2.89 -31.17 2.93
C ARG A 159 -2.84 -29.90 3.79
N ARG A 160 -1.71 -29.64 4.44
CA ARG A 160 -1.49 -28.50 5.35
C ARG A 160 -0.36 -27.58 4.88
N ILE A 161 -0.09 -27.54 3.59
CA ILE A 161 0.75 -26.52 2.96
C ILE A 161 -0.08 -25.25 2.87
N THR A 162 0.39 -24.19 3.51
CA THR A 162 -0.28 -22.86 3.52
C THR A 162 0.32 -21.92 2.49
N TRP A 163 1.44 -22.28 1.91
CA TRP A 163 2.17 -21.48 0.94
C TRP A 163 1.62 -21.70 -0.46
N LYS A 164 1.30 -20.58 -1.14
CA LYS A 164 0.87 -20.57 -2.53
C LYS A 164 1.96 -20.04 -3.44
N ARG A 165 1.87 -20.38 -4.71
CA ARG A 165 2.63 -19.70 -5.76
C ARG A 165 2.11 -18.28 -5.96
N CYS A 166 2.84 -17.43 -6.70
CA CYS A 166 2.33 -16.11 -7.06
C CYS A 166 2.68 -15.74 -8.49
N MET A 167 1.89 -14.80 -9.03
CA MET A 167 2.09 -14.19 -10.33
C MET A 167 1.57 -12.75 -10.30
N ASP A 168 2.31 -11.82 -10.91
CA ASP A 168 1.91 -10.41 -10.90
C ASP A 168 0.94 -10.07 -12.05
N MET A 169 -0.20 -10.76 -12.06
CA MET A 169 -1.29 -10.54 -13.01
C MET A 169 -2.62 -10.92 -12.37
N ASN A 170 -3.73 -10.29 -12.82
CA ASN A 170 -5.07 -10.65 -12.40
C ASN A 170 -5.55 -11.88 -13.17
N ASP A 171 -5.52 -13.05 -12.54
CA ASP A 171 -5.95 -14.30 -13.17
C ASP A 171 -6.82 -15.15 -12.23
N ARG A 172 -8.15 -15.06 -12.40
CA ARG A 172 -9.10 -15.82 -11.57
C ARG A 172 -9.04 -17.33 -11.76
N GLN A 173 -8.50 -17.81 -12.89
CA GLN A 173 -8.37 -19.25 -13.16
C GLN A 173 -7.35 -19.92 -12.25
N LEU A 174 -6.39 -19.16 -11.74
CA LEU A 174 -5.31 -19.67 -10.90
C LEU A 174 -5.61 -19.64 -9.40
N ARG A 175 -6.83 -19.23 -8.97
CA ARG A 175 -7.18 -19.17 -7.53
C ARG A 175 -7.11 -20.50 -6.84
N TYR A 176 -7.53 -21.56 -7.53
CA TYR A 176 -7.51 -22.96 -7.10
C TYR A 176 -7.12 -23.82 -8.27
N ILE A 177 -6.06 -24.60 -8.11
CA ILE A 177 -5.55 -25.54 -9.10
C ILE A 177 -5.24 -26.87 -8.42
N VAL A 178 -5.00 -27.90 -9.22
CA VAL A 178 -4.35 -29.13 -8.78
C VAL A 178 -2.99 -29.19 -9.47
N ASP A 179 -1.92 -29.23 -8.68
CA ASP A 179 -0.55 -29.42 -9.17
C ASP A 179 -0.05 -30.86 -8.98
N GLY A 180 1.19 -31.15 -9.42
CA GLY A 180 1.82 -32.48 -9.26
C GLY A 180 1.21 -33.58 -10.13
N LEU A 181 0.40 -33.25 -11.16
CA LEU A 181 -0.19 -34.23 -12.06
C LEU A 181 0.85 -34.83 -13.03
N GLY A 182 0.55 -35.99 -13.62
CA GLY A 182 1.41 -36.66 -14.61
C GLY A 182 2.25 -37.81 -14.04
N GLY A 183 1.93 -38.28 -12.82
CA GLY A 183 2.52 -39.43 -12.19
C GLY A 183 3.66 -39.12 -11.23
N LYS A 184 4.17 -40.13 -10.56
CA LYS A 184 5.10 -40.07 -9.42
C LYS A 184 6.35 -39.21 -9.66
N VAL A 185 6.83 -39.11 -10.90
CA VAL A 185 8.01 -38.33 -11.27
C VAL A 185 7.78 -36.83 -11.18
N ASN A 186 6.54 -36.37 -11.23
CA ASN A 186 6.14 -34.95 -11.21
C ASN A 186 5.75 -34.43 -9.82
N GLY A 187 5.71 -35.29 -8.80
CA GLY A 187 5.40 -34.91 -7.42
C GLY A 187 4.14 -35.55 -6.87
N THR A 188 3.63 -34.98 -5.80
CA THR A 188 2.40 -35.42 -5.12
C THR A 188 1.24 -34.51 -5.53
N PRO A 189 0.19 -35.02 -6.19
CA PRO A 189 -0.97 -34.22 -6.53
C PRO A 189 -1.61 -33.63 -5.28
N ARG A 190 -1.82 -32.31 -5.29
CA ARG A 190 -2.46 -31.55 -4.22
C ARG A 190 -3.21 -30.33 -4.73
N GLU A 191 -4.11 -29.81 -3.92
CA GLU A 191 -4.67 -28.49 -4.14
C GLU A 191 -3.61 -27.42 -3.90
N ASP A 192 -3.50 -26.47 -4.81
CA ASP A 192 -2.66 -25.28 -4.73
C ASP A 192 -3.43 -24.07 -5.29
N GLY A 193 -2.77 -22.94 -5.48
CA GLY A 193 -3.29 -21.74 -6.11
C GLY A 193 -2.20 -20.70 -6.27
N PHE A 194 -2.59 -19.58 -6.87
CA PHE A 194 -1.73 -18.43 -7.01
C PHE A 194 -2.33 -17.24 -6.28
N ASP A 195 -1.50 -16.50 -5.58
CA ASP A 195 -1.80 -15.15 -5.15
C ASP A 195 -1.17 -14.14 -6.12
N ILE A 196 -1.70 -12.92 -6.22
CA ILE A 196 -0.99 -11.87 -6.93
C ILE A 196 0.29 -11.51 -6.14
N THR A 197 1.40 -11.26 -6.82
CA THR A 197 2.72 -11.07 -6.18
C THR A 197 2.69 -10.05 -5.03
N VAL A 198 1.95 -8.96 -5.19
CA VAL A 198 1.81 -7.89 -4.19
C VAL A 198 0.93 -8.28 -2.98
N ALA A 199 0.27 -9.44 -3.01
CA ALA A 199 -0.44 -10.03 -1.88
C ALA A 199 0.39 -11.09 -1.15
N SER A 200 1.55 -11.48 -1.68
CA SER A 200 2.43 -12.48 -1.07
C SER A 200 3.03 -12.02 0.26
N GLU A 201 3.31 -12.96 1.14
CA GLU A 201 4.04 -12.65 2.38
C GLU A 201 5.46 -12.16 2.09
N VAL A 202 6.10 -12.62 1.00
CA VAL A 202 7.43 -12.14 0.60
C VAL A 202 7.41 -10.63 0.33
N MET A 203 6.37 -10.10 -0.32
CA MET A 203 6.20 -8.65 -0.50
C MET A 203 6.06 -7.93 0.84
N ALA A 204 5.31 -8.47 1.78
CA ALA A 204 5.14 -7.88 3.11
C ALA A 204 6.45 -7.89 3.91
N VAL A 205 7.16 -9.01 3.90
CA VAL A 205 8.50 -9.17 4.50
C VAL A 205 9.48 -8.14 3.92
N PHE A 206 9.54 -8.06 2.59
CA PHE A 206 10.40 -7.12 1.86
C PHE A 206 10.14 -5.66 2.28
N CYS A 207 8.88 -5.27 2.40
CA CYS A 207 8.50 -3.92 2.79
C CYS A 207 8.72 -3.58 4.27
N LEU A 208 8.83 -4.57 5.14
CA LEU A 208 9.07 -4.36 6.58
C LEU A 208 10.53 -4.63 7.00
N ALA A 209 11.33 -5.20 6.12
CA ALA A 209 12.76 -5.42 6.36
C ALA A 209 13.52 -4.08 6.49
N THR A 210 14.57 -4.09 7.30
CA THR A 210 15.42 -2.91 7.55
C THR A 210 16.78 -2.99 6.87
N ASP A 211 17.20 -4.19 6.49
CA ASP A 211 18.43 -4.49 5.74
C ASP A 211 18.41 -5.95 5.25
N LEU A 212 19.50 -6.41 4.60
CA LEU A 212 19.61 -7.79 4.10
C LEU A 212 19.65 -8.85 5.19
N GLU A 213 20.20 -8.54 6.35
CA GLU A 213 20.24 -9.48 7.47
C GLU A 213 18.85 -9.68 8.07
N ASP A 214 18.13 -8.59 8.33
CA ASP A 214 16.74 -8.63 8.81
C ASP A 214 15.83 -9.27 7.74
N LEU A 215 16.04 -8.97 6.44
CA LEU A 215 15.31 -9.62 5.35
C LEU A 215 15.47 -11.14 5.40
N LYS A 216 16.71 -11.64 5.51
CA LYS A 216 17.00 -13.08 5.60
C LYS A 216 16.38 -13.71 6.86
N ALA A 217 16.49 -13.02 8.00
CA ALA A 217 15.91 -13.49 9.26
C ALA A 217 14.38 -13.57 9.17
N ARG A 218 13.72 -12.57 8.56
CA ARG A 218 12.26 -12.57 8.31
C ARG A 218 11.84 -13.68 7.35
N LEU A 219 12.51 -13.83 6.22
CA LEU A 219 12.27 -14.92 5.26
C LEU A 219 12.40 -16.29 5.94
N SER A 220 13.40 -16.46 6.80
CA SER A 220 13.61 -17.71 7.53
C SER A 220 12.45 -18.09 8.47
N ARG A 221 11.74 -17.10 9.02
CA ARG A 221 10.60 -17.31 9.93
C ARG A 221 9.27 -17.56 9.22
N ILE A 222 9.17 -17.38 7.91
CA ILE A 222 7.93 -17.67 7.16
C ILE A 222 7.47 -19.09 7.46
N VAL A 223 6.25 -19.25 7.95
CA VAL A 223 5.59 -20.54 8.14
C VAL A 223 4.89 -20.91 6.84
N CYS A 224 5.35 -21.99 6.19
CA CYS A 224 4.90 -22.36 4.85
C CYS A 224 4.07 -23.66 4.82
N ALA A 225 4.14 -24.47 5.87
CA ALA A 225 3.41 -25.73 5.99
C ALA A 225 3.29 -26.14 7.46
N TYR A 226 2.58 -27.24 7.70
CA TYR A 226 2.53 -27.91 9.00
C TYR A 226 2.82 -29.40 8.84
N THR A 227 3.43 -29.99 9.87
CA THR A 227 3.68 -31.43 9.97
C THR A 227 2.38 -32.20 10.25
N TYR A 228 2.39 -33.53 10.12
CA TYR A 228 1.24 -34.39 10.45
C TYR A 228 0.78 -34.24 11.91
N ASP A 229 1.69 -33.94 12.84
CA ASP A 229 1.41 -33.67 14.26
C ASP A 229 1.15 -32.19 14.57
N GLY A 230 1.04 -31.32 13.54
CA GLY A 230 0.58 -29.94 13.65
C GLY A 230 1.65 -28.92 14.00
N GLN A 231 2.93 -29.27 13.94
CA GLN A 231 4.02 -28.29 14.15
C GLN A 231 4.23 -27.45 12.91
N PRO A 232 4.53 -26.12 13.06
CA PRO A 232 4.83 -25.27 11.92
C PRO A 232 6.16 -25.65 11.28
N VAL A 233 6.20 -25.61 9.94
CA VAL A 233 7.41 -25.76 9.14
C VAL A 233 7.76 -24.42 8.52
N THR A 234 9.00 -23.98 8.71
CA THR A 234 9.46 -22.66 8.25
C THR A 234 10.31 -22.75 6.98
N ALA A 235 10.38 -21.64 6.24
CA ALA A 235 11.28 -21.50 5.09
C ALA A 235 12.75 -21.69 5.47
N GLY A 236 13.13 -21.39 6.71
CA GLY A 236 14.45 -21.68 7.27
C GLY A 236 14.71 -23.18 7.39
N GLN A 237 13.75 -23.96 7.87
CA GLN A 237 13.85 -25.44 7.95
C GLN A 237 13.86 -26.10 6.56
N ILE A 238 13.15 -25.53 5.59
CA ILE A 238 13.23 -25.94 4.16
C ILE A 238 14.61 -25.61 3.56
N GLY A 239 15.35 -24.66 4.15
CA GLY A 239 16.64 -24.20 3.63
C GLY A 239 16.55 -23.14 2.52
N ALA A 240 15.38 -22.53 2.32
CA ALA A 240 15.13 -21.60 1.22
C ALA A 240 15.62 -20.16 1.47
N ALA A 241 15.69 -19.73 2.73
CA ALA A 241 15.87 -18.31 3.10
C ALA A 241 17.12 -17.65 2.48
N GLY A 242 18.22 -18.38 2.39
CA GLY A 242 19.46 -17.85 1.77
C GLY A 242 19.32 -17.56 0.29
N ALA A 243 18.74 -18.51 -0.47
CA ALA A 243 18.50 -18.34 -1.91
C ALA A 243 17.44 -17.28 -2.21
N MET A 244 16.36 -17.22 -1.40
CA MET A 244 15.37 -16.15 -1.48
C MET A 244 16.01 -14.77 -1.27
N THR A 245 16.89 -14.63 -0.27
CA THR A 245 17.62 -13.38 0.00
C THR A 245 18.54 -13.01 -1.17
N ALA A 246 19.21 -13.99 -1.77
CA ALA A 246 20.07 -13.77 -2.93
C ALA A 246 19.30 -13.24 -4.14
N LEU A 247 18.07 -13.72 -4.37
CA LEU A 247 17.17 -13.21 -5.41
C LEU A 247 16.74 -11.76 -5.14
N LEU A 248 16.64 -11.37 -3.88
CA LEU A 248 16.15 -10.06 -3.45
C LEU A 248 17.27 -9.03 -3.17
N LYS A 249 18.56 -9.42 -3.32
CA LYS A 249 19.70 -8.60 -2.88
C LYS A 249 19.81 -7.23 -3.58
N ASP A 250 19.42 -7.16 -4.85
CA ASP A 250 19.44 -5.91 -5.63
C ASP A 250 18.10 -5.17 -5.53
N ALA A 251 17.01 -5.92 -5.36
CA ALA A 251 15.68 -5.36 -5.15
C ALA A 251 15.59 -4.54 -3.87
N ILE A 252 16.33 -4.89 -2.80
CA ILE A 252 16.25 -4.20 -1.49
C ILE A 252 16.67 -2.73 -1.55
N ASP A 253 17.46 -2.34 -2.54
CA ASP A 253 17.83 -0.95 -2.78
C ASP A 253 16.63 -0.18 -3.38
N PRO A 254 16.19 0.93 -2.74
CA PRO A 254 15.05 1.69 -3.23
C PRO A 254 15.29 2.35 -4.60
N ASN A 255 14.23 2.50 -5.37
CA ASN A 255 14.27 3.07 -6.71
C ASN A 255 14.09 4.59 -6.67
N LEU A 256 15.07 5.33 -7.18
CA LEU A 256 15.03 6.79 -7.37
C LEU A 256 14.47 7.11 -8.75
N VAL A 257 13.52 8.03 -8.77
CA VAL A 257 12.95 8.68 -9.96
C VAL A 257 12.72 10.16 -9.66
N GLN A 258 12.03 10.87 -10.53
CA GLN A 258 11.72 12.29 -10.39
C GLN A 258 10.24 12.59 -10.61
N THR A 259 9.76 13.70 -10.06
CA THR A 259 8.48 14.28 -10.46
C THR A 259 8.63 15.04 -11.78
N LEU A 260 7.51 15.44 -12.41
CA LEU A 260 7.53 16.34 -13.58
C LEU A 260 8.27 17.66 -13.31
N GLU A 261 8.32 18.11 -12.05
CA GLU A 261 9.04 19.32 -11.61
C GLU A 261 10.48 19.01 -11.16
N HIS A 262 11.02 17.83 -11.50
CA HIS A 262 12.39 17.39 -11.22
C HIS A 262 12.75 17.27 -9.74
N ASN A 263 11.76 17.04 -8.88
CA ASN A 263 11.99 16.73 -7.48
C ASN A 263 12.21 15.23 -7.27
N PRO A 264 13.06 14.83 -6.30
CA PRO A 264 13.38 13.43 -6.07
C PRO A 264 12.19 12.66 -5.49
N ALA A 265 11.93 11.49 -6.05
CA ALA A 265 10.94 10.55 -5.57
C ALA A 265 11.52 9.14 -5.46
N ILE A 266 11.13 8.42 -4.41
CA ILE A 266 11.45 7.01 -4.20
C ILE A 266 10.21 6.17 -4.45
N ILE A 267 10.37 5.10 -5.21
CA ILE A 267 9.33 4.09 -5.41
C ILE A 267 9.90 2.73 -4.99
N HIS A 268 9.27 2.06 -4.01
CA HIS A 268 9.82 0.81 -3.48
C HIS A 268 8.79 -0.03 -2.75
N GLY A 269 8.57 -1.26 -3.22
CA GLY A 269 7.59 -2.20 -2.71
C GLY A 269 6.14 -1.75 -2.91
N GLY A 270 5.20 -2.69 -2.96
CA GLY A 270 3.82 -2.39 -3.33
C GLY A 270 2.75 -3.31 -2.72
N PRO A 271 2.77 -3.61 -1.40
CA PRO A 271 1.77 -4.49 -0.81
C PRO A 271 0.37 -3.88 -0.87
N PHE A 272 -0.65 -4.71 -1.12
CA PHE A 272 -2.04 -4.24 -1.13
C PHE A 272 -2.53 -3.89 0.29
N ALA A 273 -3.23 -2.77 0.42
CA ALA A 273 -3.73 -2.30 1.72
C ALA A 273 -4.99 -3.01 2.22
N ASN A 274 -5.71 -3.71 1.36
CA ASN A 274 -6.88 -4.51 1.73
C ASN A 274 -6.55 -5.98 2.05
N ILE A 275 -5.27 -6.38 1.96
CA ILE A 275 -4.80 -7.74 2.20
C ILE A 275 -3.58 -7.75 3.12
N ALA A 276 -2.69 -6.76 2.98
CA ALA A 276 -1.46 -6.56 3.74
C ALA A 276 -1.42 -5.14 4.32
N HIS A 277 -0.25 -4.66 4.76
CA HIS A 277 -0.12 -3.35 5.42
C HIS A 277 -0.19 -2.14 4.46
N GLY A 278 -0.09 -2.33 3.15
CA GLY A 278 -0.49 -1.34 2.15
C GLY A 278 0.36 -0.07 2.05
N CYS A 279 1.63 -0.14 2.40
CA CYS A 279 2.56 0.99 2.41
C CYS A 279 3.84 0.63 1.67
N ASN A 280 4.58 1.62 1.17
CA ASN A 280 5.92 1.42 0.65
C ASN A 280 6.88 0.86 1.73
N SER A 281 8.10 0.49 1.35
CA SER A 281 9.04 -0.14 2.27
C SER A 281 9.48 0.76 3.43
N ALA A 282 9.81 0.16 4.56
CA ALA A 282 10.40 0.83 5.71
C ALA A 282 11.77 1.43 5.35
N ILE A 283 12.56 0.72 4.56
CA ILE A 283 13.87 1.18 4.07
C ILE A 283 13.72 2.48 3.27
N ALA A 284 12.80 2.53 2.29
CA ALA A 284 12.56 3.71 1.47
C ALA A 284 12.18 4.93 2.33
N THR A 285 11.27 4.75 3.29
CA THR A 285 10.86 5.83 4.18
C THR A 285 12.02 6.31 5.06
N LYS A 286 12.76 5.39 5.69
CA LYS A 286 13.92 5.75 6.53
C LYS A 286 15.04 6.40 5.74
N LEU A 287 15.34 5.87 4.55
CA LEU A 287 16.35 6.45 3.65
C LEU A 287 15.98 7.90 3.31
N SER A 288 14.74 8.15 2.91
CA SER A 288 14.28 9.48 2.56
C SER A 288 14.32 10.46 3.74
N LEU A 289 14.00 9.99 4.96
CA LEU A 289 14.14 10.80 6.19
C LEU A 289 15.60 11.19 6.50
N LYS A 290 16.58 10.41 6.02
CA LYS A 290 18.01 10.75 6.14
C LYS A 290 18.52 11.69 5.03
N LEU A 291 17.77 11.82 3.93
CA LEU A 291 18.18 12.58 2.74
C LEU A 291 17.47 13.93 2.59
N ALA A 292 16.31 14.11 3.21
CA ALA A 292 15.49 15.30 3.10
C ALA A 292 14.97 15.78 4.45
N ASP A 293 14.57 17.06 4.52
CA ASP A 293 14.00 17.67 5.72
C ASP A 293 12.53 17.27 5.92
N TYR A 294 11.85 16.93 4.81
CA TYR A 294 10.46 16.47 4.80
C TYR A 294 10.31 15.27 3.89
N VAL A 295 9.47 14.34 4.30
CA VAL A 295 9.13 13.15 3.51
C VAL A 295 7.63 13.01 3.44
N VAL A 296 7.08 13.04 2.23
CA VAL A 296 5.68 12.75 1.95
C VAL A 296 5.57 11.29 1.57
N THR A 297 4.79 10.51 2.32
CA THR A 297 4.53 9.10 2.01
C THR A 297 3.04 8.83 2.08
N GLU A 298 2.58 7.73 1.47
CA GLU A 298 1.17 7.40 1.45
C GLU A 298 0.83 6.04 2.03
N ALA A 299 -0.38 5.93 2.57
CA ALA A 299 -1.01 4.68 2.93
C ALA A 299 -2.13 4.34 1.94
N GLY A 300 -2.26 3.06 1.57
CA GLY A 300 -3.21 2.60 0.56
C GLY A 300 -4.66 2.71 0.99
N PHE A 301 -5.57 3.02 0.06
CA PHE A 301 -7.01 3.18 0.28
C PHE A 301 -7.38 4.26 1.30
N GLY A 302 -8.44 4.06 2.07
CA GLY A 302 -8.90 4.97 3.10
C GLY A 302 -8.14 4.87 4.41
N ALA A 303 -8.29 5.87 5.28
CA ALA A 303 -7.59 5.94 6.55
C ALA A 303 -7.96 4.80 7.51
N ASP A 304 -9.14 4.25 7.38
CA ASP A 304 -9.62 3.10 8.16
C ASP A 304 -8.84 1.80 7.87
N LEU A 305 -8.26 1.67 6.68
CA LEU A 305 -7.43 0.53 6.28
C LEU A 305 -5.94 0.90 6.21
N GLY A 306 -5.61 1.84 5.34
CA GLY A 306 -4.21 2.15 5.05
C GLY A 306 -3.52 2.87 6.18
N ALA A 307 -4.09 3.97 6.70
CA ALA A 307 -3.47 4.73 7.77
C ALA A 307 -3.45 3.92 9.09
N GLU A 308 -4.50 3.17 9.41
CA GLU A 308 -4.51 2.28 10.57
C GLU A 308 -3.31 1.32 10.52
N LYS A 309 -3.10 0.61 9.41
CA LYS A 309 -1.99 -0.34 9.26
C LYS A 309 -0.63 0.33 9.17
N PHE A 310 -0.56 1.52 8.57
CA PHE A 310 0.66 2.31 8.57
C PHE A 310 1.10 2.60 10.02
N LEU A 311 0.15 2.99 10.87
CA LEU A 311 0.42 3.35 12.26
C LEU A 311 0.60 2.09 13.12
N ASP A 312 -0.37 1.19 13.17
CA ASP A 312 -0.35 0.04 14.07
C ASP A 312 0.64 -1.07 13.65
N ILE A 313 1.07 -1.13 12.38
CA ILE A 313 2.03 -2.14 11.90
C ILE A 313 3.35 -1.51 11.50
N LYS A 314 3.38 -0.65 10.47
CA LYS A 314 4.64 -0.13 9.90
C LYS A 314 5.38 0.79 10.86
N CYS A 315 4.68 1.72 11.52
CA CYS A 315 5.30 2.62 12.49
C CYS A 315 5.88 1.85 13.68
N ARG A 316 5.17 0.85 14.20
CA ARG A 316 5.69 -0.03 15.27
C ARG A 316 6.94 -0.79 14.82
N ALA A 317 6.86 -1.46 13.65
CA ALA A 317 7.95 -2.31 13.15
C ALA A 317 9.20 -1.52 12.78
N ALA A 318 9.05 -0.29 12.29
CA ALA A 318 10.14 0.52 11.77
C ALA A 318 10.54 1.70 12.67
N GLY A 319 9.84 1.94 13.79
CA GLY A 319 10.10 3.09 14.67
C GLY A 319 9.87 4.42 13.97
N LEU A 320 8.80 4.53 13.15
CA LEU A 320 8.46 5.75 12.42
C LEU A 320 7.46 6.60 13.21
N HIS A 321 7.59 7.92 13.10
CA HIS A 321 6.74 8.89 13.78
C HIS A 321 6.28 9.96 12.82
N PRO A 322 5.04 9.87 12.27
CA PRO A 322 4.49 10.95 11.45
C PRO A 322 4.33 12.26 12.26
N ALA A 323 4.79 13.35 11.69
CA ALA A 323 4.64 14.70 12.27
C ALA A 323 3.29 15.34 11.89
N ALA A 324 2.64 14.86 10.84
CA ALA A 324 1.29 15.25 10.43
C ALA A 324 0.66 14.21 9.51
N VAL A 325 -0.66 14.25 9.41
CA VAL A 325 -1.46 13.46 8.46
C VAL A 325 -2.27 14.39 7.57
N VAL A 326 -2.23 14.13 6.27
CA VAL A 326 -3.09 14.79 5.27
C VAL A 326 -4.17 13.81 4.84
N LEU A 327 -5.42 14.18 5.05
CA LEU A 327 -6.59 13.41 4.67
C LEU A 327 -7.18 13.97 3.38
N VAL A 328 -7.04 13.24 2.28
CA VAL A 328 -7.57 13.64 0.98
C VAL A 328 -9.08 13.35 0.92
N ALA A 329 -9.86 14.34 0.55
CA ALA A 329 -11.29 14.25 0.32
C ALA A 329 -11.65 14.81 -1.06
N THR A 330 -12.70 14.26 -1.69
CA THR A 330 -13.25 14.77 -2.95
C THR A 330 -14.74 14.99 -2.82
N VAL A 331 -15.26 16.01 -3.46
CA VAL A 331 -16.71 16.25 -3.57
C VAL A 331 -17.41 15.03 -4.16
N ARG A 332 -16.81 14.38 -5.18
CA ARG A 332 -17.37 13.18 -5.82
C ARG A 332 -17.52 12.01 -4.86
N ALA A 333 -16.49 11.76 -4.03
CA ALA A 333 -16.56 10.68 -3.04
C ALA A 333 -17.64 10.95 -2.01
N LEU A 334 -17.74 12.18 -1.51
CA LEU A 334 -18.78 12.55 -0.54
C LEU A 334 -20.18 12.46 -1.15
N LYS A 335 -20.39 12.89 -2.41
CA LYS A 335 -21.67 12.65 -3.11
C LYS A 335 -22.00 11.17 -3.21
N SER A 336 -21.02 10.33 -3.54
CA SER A 336 -21.21 8.87 -3.59
C SER A 336 -21.59 8.30 -2.22
N HIS A 337 -20.94 8.73 -1.14
CA HIS A 337 -21.28 8.35 0.23
C HIS A 337 -22.64 8.91 0.67
N GLY A 338 -23.09 10.02 0.07
CA GLY A 338 -24.43 10.59 0.21
C GLY A 338 -25.49 9.94 -0.66
N GLY A 339 -25.17 8.84 -1.35
CA GLY A 339 -26.12 8.03 -2.12
C GLY A 339 -26.27 8.39 -3.60
N VAL A 340 -25.45 9.29 -4.14
CA VAL A 340 -25.48 9.67 -5.56
C VAL A 340 -24.87 8.57 -6.43
N ALA A 341 -25.57 8.17 -7.48
CA ALA A 341 -25.11 7.16 -8.43
C ALA A 341 -23.94 7.68 -9.30
N LYS A 342 -23.03 6.77 -9.72
CA LYS A 342 -21.82 7.11 -10.47
C LYS A 342 -22.05 8.04 -11.69
N PRO A 343 -23.09 7.88 -12.55
CA PRO A 343 -23.31 8.77 -13.69
C PRO A 343 -23.64 10.22 -13.31
N ASP A 344 -24.14 10.45 -12.10
CA ASP A 344 -24.61 11.75 -11.64
C ASP A 344 -23.61 12.50 -10.74
N LEU A 345 -22.46 11.92 -10.46
CA LEU A 345 -21.44 12.50 -9.57
C LEU A 345 -20.86 13.83 -10.05
N SER A 346 -20.94 14.13 -11.35
CA SER A 346 -20.51 15.41 -11.94
C SER A 346 -21.56 16.53 -11.80
N LYS A 347 -22.81 16.20 -11.44
CA LYS A 347 -23.87 17.19 -11.26
C LYS A 347 -23.78 17.84 -9.88
N PRO A 348 -23.96 19.16 -9.74
CA PRO A 348 -24.00 19.82 -8.45
C PRO A 348 -25.04 19.21 -7.49
N ASN A 349 -24.62 18.91 -6.26
CA ASN A 349 -25.50 18.39 -5.22
C ASN A 349 -24.90 18.57 -3.81
N ALA A 350 -25.00 19.77 -3.26
CA ALA A 350 -24.47 20.10 -1.93
C ALA A 350 -25.17 19.32 -0.80
N GLU A 351 -26.46 18.95 -0.95
CA GLU A 351 -27.17 18.13 0.04
C GLU A 351 -26.55 16.72 0.13
N ALA A 352 -26.25 16.11 -1.00
CA ALA A 352 -25.57 14.80 -1.00
C ALA A 352 -24.15 14.89 -0.42
N VAL A 353 -23.41 15.97 -0.69
CA VAL A 353 -22.11 16.22 -0.03
C VAL A 353 -22.30 16.30 1.48
N ARG A 354 -23.31 17.03 1.96
CA ARG A 354 -23.64 17.15 3.39
C ARG A 354 -24.00 15.80 4.01
N ALA A 355 -24.81 14.99 3.34
CA ALA A 355 -25.15 13.65 3.80
C ALA A 355 -23.93 12.72 3.87
N GLY A 356 -23.07 12.76 2.85
CA GLY A 356 -21.86 11.93 2.78
C GLY A 356 -20.72 12.42 3.65
N SER A 357 -20.74 13.67 4.12
CA SER A 357 -19.65 14.26 4.90
C SER A 357 -19.47 13.63 6.29
N ALA A 358 -20.42 12.84 6.77
CA ALA A 358 -20.25 11.99 7.94
C ALA A 358 -19.05 11.03 7.77
N ASN A 359 -18.77 10.56 6.53
CA ASN A 359 -17.61 9.72 6.23
C ASN A 359 -16.29 10.49 6.47
N LEU A 360 -16.21 11.74 6.00
CA LEU A 360 -15.07 12.62 6.25
C LEU A 360 -14.87 12.86 7.77
N ALA A 361 -15.92 13.23 8.47
CA ALA A 361 -15.89 13.48 9.92
C ALA A 361 -15.38 12.26 10.70
N ARG A 362 -15.82 11.04 10.31
CA ARG A 362 -15.36 9.79 10.92
C ARG A 362 -13.87 9.54 10.68
N HIS A 363 -13.36 9.78 9.48
CA HIS A 363 -11.95 9.63 9.20
C HIS A 363 -11.09 10.66 9.95
N ILE A 364 -11.55 11.92 10.07
CA ILE A 364 -10.89 12.94 10.90
C ILE A 364 -10.81 12.48 12.36
N GLU A 365 -11.94 12.06 12.94
CA GLU A 365 -12.01 11.57 14.32
C GLU A 365 -11.06 10.39 14.55
N ASN A 366 -11.03 9.41 13.65
CA ASN A 366 -10.13 8.27 13.75
C ASN A 366 -8.66 8.69 13.75
N LEU A 367 -8.26 9.63 12.88
CA LEU A 367 -6.89 10.12 12.81
C LEU A 367 -6.50 10.96 14.04
N GLN A 368 -7.41 11.80 14.54
CA GLN A 368 -7.18 12.55 15.78
C GLN A 368 -7.02 11.62 16.99
N ASN A 369 -7.75 10.49 17.04
CA ASN A 369 -7.62 9.49 18.09
C ASN A 369 -6.25 8.79 18.08
N PHE A 370 -5.55 8.74 16.94
CA PHE A 370 -4.14 8.34 16.88
C PHE A 370 -3.17 9.39 17.45
N GLY A 371 -3.67 10.56 17.88
CA GLY A 371 -2.85 11.60 18.50
C GLY A 371 -2.00 12.43 17.53
N LEU A 372 -2.32 12.40 16.24
CA LEU A 372 -1.56 13.08 15.20
C LEU A 372 -2.25 14.38 14.74
N PRO A 373 -1.48 15.44 14.41
CA PRO A 373 -2.03 16.59 13.70
C PRO A 373 -2.62 16.19 12.35
N VAL A 374 -3.82 16.67 12.05
CA VAL A 374 -4.55 16.34 10.81
C VAL A 374 -4.89 17.62 10.07
N CYS A 375 -4.72 17.64 8.76
CA CYS A 375 -5.36 18.58 7.84
C CYS A 375 -6.09 17.84 6.73
N VAL A 376 -7.07 18.50 6.12
CA VAL A 376 -7.82 17.97 4.99
C VAL A 376 -7.38 18.64 3.70
N ALA A 377 -7.08 17.83 2.68
CA ALA A 377 -6.85 18.29 1.31
C ALA A 377 -8.11 18.04 0.49
N ILE A 378 -8.74 19.09 -0.02
CA ILE A 378 -9.82 19.00 -0.99
C ILE A 378 -9.17 18.82 -2.37
N ASN A 379 -9.17 17.62 -2.90
CA ASN A 379 -8.74 17.37 -4.28
C ASN A 379 -9.86 17.77 -5.23
N ALA A 380 -9.74 18.98 -5.78
CA ALA A 380 -10.79 19.62 -6.56
C ALA A 380 -10.85 19.12 -8.00
N PHE A 381 -12.06 19.01 -8.52
CA PHE A 381 -12.35 18.73 -9.91
C PHE A 381 -13.04 19.94 -10.57
N PRO A 382 -12.89 20.16 -11.89
CA PRO A 382 -13.51 21.30 -12.57
C PRO A 382 -15.03 21.39 -12.46
N THR A 383 -15.69 20.28 -12.09
CA THR A 383 -17.14 20.20 -11.91
C THR A 383 -17.62 20.52 -10.48
N ASP A 384 -16.70 20.69 -9.54
CA ASP A 384 -17.04 20.95 -8.14
C ASP A 384 -17.45 22.41 -7.97
N THR A 385 -18.52 22.64 -7.22
CA THR A 385 -19.03 23.99 -6.97
C THR A 385 -18.54 24.54 -5.63
N ALA A 386 -18.53 25.87 -5.49
CA ALA A 386 -18.17 26.51 -4.24
C ALA A 386 -19.05 26.06 -3.08
N GLU A 387 -20.39 25.94 -3.30
CA GLU A 387 -21.34 25.47 -2.29
C GLU A 387 -21.03 24.04 -1.80
N GLU A 388 -20.61 23.14 -2.72
CA GLU A 388 -20.21 21.78 -2.36
C GLU A 388 -18.90 21.77 -1.54
N MET A 389 -17.93 22.62 -1.90
CA MET A 389 -16.68 22.76 -1.16
C MET A 389 -16.88 23.39 0.22
N ASP A 390 -17.78 24.37 0.33
CA ASP A 390 -18.12 25.02 1.61
C ASP A 390 -18.63 24.02 2.64
N VAL A 391 -19.37 22.96 2.22
CA VAL A 391 -19.77 21.87 3.12
C VAL A 391 -18.54 21.17 3.72
N ILE A 392 -17.48 20.97 2.94
CA ILE A 392 -16.26 20.31 3.43
C ILE A 392 -15.52 21.24 4.41
N TYR A 393 -15.41 22.54 4.08
CA TYR A 393 -14.83 23.53 5.00
C TYR A 393 -15.57 23.58 6.33
N ASP A 394 -16.91 23.56 6.32
CA ASP A 394 -17.75 23.53 7.52
C ASP A 394 -17.49 22.30 8.41
N VAL A 395 -17.35 21.12 7.78
CA VAL A 395 -17.04 19.87 8.52
C VAL A 395 -15.66 19.95 9.17
N CYS A 396 -14.66 20.43 8.43
CA CYS A 396 -13.30 20.61 8.95
C CYS A 396 -13.26 21.61 10.11
N ALA A 397 -13.94 22.75 9.96
CA ALA A 397 -14.05 23.76 11.01
C ALA A 397 -14.71 23.21 12.29
N LYS A 398 -15.77 22.44 12.16
CA LYS A 398 -16.45 21.78 13.30
C LYS A 398 -15.55 20.74 13.98
N ALA A 399 -14.70 20.04 13.20
CA ALA A 399 -13.75 19.07 13.74
C ALA A 399 -12.47 19.73 14.28
N GLY A 400 -12.30 21.05 14.13
CA GLY A 400 -11.11 21.78 14.56
C GLY A 400 -9.85 21.45 13.77
N VAL A 401 -9.98 21.05 12.51
CA VAL A 401 -8.86 20.73 11.62
C VAL A 401 -8.77 21.71 10.47
N PRO A 402 -7.58 22.18 10.07
CA PRO A 402 -7.42 23.03 8.90
C PRO A 402 -7.71 22.25 7.61
N CYS A 403 -8.14 22.97 6.59
CA CYS A 403 -8.49 22.44 5.29
C CYS A 403 -7.96 23.35 4.19
N ALA A 404 -7.40 22.78 3.13
CA ALA A 404 -6.91 23.52 1.98
C ALA A 404 -7.34 22.89 0.65
N LEU A 405 -7.55 23.75 -0.34
CA LEU A 405 -7.80 23.32 -1.71
C LEU A 405 -6.52 22.79 -2.35
N SER A 406 -6.65 21.73 -3.13
CA SER A 406 -5.57 21.14 -3.93
C SER A 406 -6.00 21.07 -5.39
N GLU A 407 -5.32 21.84 -6.24
CA GLU A 407 -5.52 21.90 -7.70
C GLU A 407 -4.32 21.31 -8.46
N VAL A 408 -3.58 20.42 -7.82
CA VAL A 408 -2.30 19.89 -8.32
C VAL A 408 -2.44 19.11 -9.63
N PHE A 409 -3.59 18.50 -9.88
CA PHE A 409 -3.84 17.82 -11.15
C PHE A 409 -3.70 18.75 -12.34
N ALA A 410 -4.24 19.96 -12.24
CA ALA A 410 -4.24 20.94 -13.32
C ALA A 410 -3.01 21.84 -13.32
N LYS A 411 -2.39 22.09 -12.16
CA LYS A 411 -1.40 23.16 -11.96
C LYS A 411 -0.06 22.67 -11.38
N GLY A 412 0.13 21.34 -11.22
CA GLY A 412 1.35 20.81 -10.58
C GLY A 412 1.54 21.35 -9.17
N GLY A 413 2.79 21.55 -8.75
CA GLY A 413 3.14 22.05 -7.41
C GLY A 413 2.57 23.44 -7.11
N GLU A 414 2.40 24.29 -8.11
CA GLU A 414 1.77 25.60 -7.91
C GLU A 414 0.36 25.48 -7.32
N GLY A 415 -0.42 24.49 -7.82
CA GLY A 415 -1.76 24.21 -7.31
C GLY A 415 -1.80 23.59 -5.91
N GLY A 416 -0.65 23.23 -5.36
CA GLY A 416 -0.50 22.62 -4.03
C GLY A 416 0.02 23.58 -2.95
N LYS A 417 0.39 24.83 -3.27
CA LYS A 417 1.06 25.73 -2.30
C LYS A 417 0.23 26.01 -1.06
N ALA A 418 -1.06 26.29 -1.19
CA ALA A 418 -1.95 26.50 -0.04
C ALA A 418 -2.03 25.27 0.87
N LEU A 419 -2.04 24.08 0.29
CA LEU A 419 -1.99 22.82 1.05
C LEU A 419 -0.64 22.66 1.74
N ALA A 420 0.48 22.95 1.05
CA ALA A 420 1.82 22.86 1.62
C ALA A 420 1.99 23.81 2.82
N GLU A 421 1.54 25.07 2.73
CA GLU A 421 1.54 26.03 3.83
C GLU A 421 0.69 25.54 5.01
N THR A 422 -0.49 24.98 4.73
CA THR A 422 -1.37 24.39 5.75
C THR A 422 -0.67 23.24 6.46
N VAL A 423 -0.06 22.31 5.73
CA VAL A 423 0.69 21.17 6.30
C VAL A 423 1.84 21.67 7.17
N LEU A 424 2.63 22.63 6.67
CA LEU A 424 3.76 23.20 7.41
C LEU A 424 3.33 23.86 8.73
N SER A 425 2.11 24.43 8.78
CA SER A 425 1.58 25.11 9.97
C SER A 425 1.19 24.16 11.11
N ILE A 426 0.91 22.89 10.80
CA ILE A 426 0.43 21.90 11.78
C ILE A 426 1.49 20.87 12.20
N LEU A 427 2.68 20.90 11.60
CA LEU A 427 3.73 19.90 11.89
C LEU A 427 4.10 19.91 13.37
N ASP A 428 4.02 18.75 14.00
CA ASP A 428 4.43 18.55 15.40
C ASP A 428 5.43 17.39 15.49
N ASP A 429 6.69 17.73 15.74
CA ASP A 429 7.78 16.78 15.92
C ASP A 429 7.68 15.97 17.21
N LYS A 430 6.82 16.40 18.13
CA LYS A 430 6.58 15.73 19.42
C LYS A 430 5.32 14.87 19.40
N ALA A 431 4.59 14.88 18.29
CA ALA A 431 3.41 14.03 18.14
C ALA A 431 3.78 12.56 18.37
N LYS A 432 2.98 11.88 19.19
CA LYS A 432 3.16 10.46 19.50
C LYS A 432 1.95 9.69 19.01
N VAL A 433 2.21 8.57 18.36
CA VAL A 433 1.15 7.69 17.91
C VAL A 433 0.49 6.99 19.09
N ASN A 434 -0.80 7.22 19.27
CA ASN A 434 -1.66 6.46 20.17
C ASN A 434 -2.13 5.22 19.43
N TYR A 435 -1.49 4.10 19.67
CA TYR A 435 -1.82 2.85 18.98
C TYR A 435 -3.22 2.34 19.35
N THR A 436 -3.87 1.64 18.44
CA THR A 436 -5.24 1.13 18.60
C THR A 436 -5.32 0.09 19.72
N TYR A 437 -4.25 -0.68 19.92
CA TYR A 437 -4.16 -1.77 20.90
C TYR A 437 -2.71 -1.99 21.38
N GLU A 438 -2.57 -2.65 22.53
CA GLU A 438 -1.28 -3.10 23.04
C GLU A 438 -0.90 -4.46 22.41
N LEU A 439 0.41 -4.69 22.15
CA LEU A 439 0.86 -5.92 21.49
C LEU A 439 0.67 -7.18 22.35
N ASN A 440 0.77 -7.06 23.66
CA ASN A 440 0.56 -8.16 24.61
C ASN A 440 -0.91 -8.48 24.91
N ALA A 441 -1.86 -7.74 24.31
CA ALA A 441 -3.27 -8.08 24.40
C ALA A 441 -3.59 -9.36 23.59
N PRO A 442 -4.59 -10.17 23.99
CA PRO A 442 -5.05 -11.31 23.21
C PRO A 442 -5.39 -10.94 21.76
N LEU A 443 -5.12 -11.81 20.79
CA LEU A 443 -5.41 -11.55 19.36
C LEU A 443 -6.86 -11.14 19.12
N ALA A 444 -7.82 -11.80 19.77
CA ALA A 444 -9.24 -11.45 19.65
C ALA A 444 -9.56 -10.04 20.16
N ASP A 445 -8.87 -9.60 21.22
CA ASP A 445 -9.06 -8.25 21.78
C ASP A 445 -8.46 -7.17 20.87
N LYS A 446 -7.32 -7.45 20.23
CA LYS A 446 -6.73 -6.57 19.19
C LYS A 446 -7.68 -6.40 18.01
N ILE A 447 -8.26 -7.50 17.51
CA ILE A 447 -9.25 -7.49 16.42
C ILE A 447 -10.48 -6.67 16.86
N ALA A 448 -10.99 -6.91 18.06
CA ALA A 448 -12.11 -6.17 18.61
C ALA A 448 -11.82 -4.67 18.80
N ALA A 449 -10.58 -4.32 19.19
CA ALA A 449 -10.15 -2.93 19.32
C ALA A 449 -10.21 -2.19 17.99
N VAL A 450 -9.65 -2.75 16.90
CA VAL A 450 -9.73 -2.17 15.56
C VAL A 450 -11.19 -2.08 15.10
N ALA A 451 -11.95 -3.17 15.23
CA ALA A 451 -13.36 -3.20 14.82
C ALA A 451 -14.21 -2.12 15.52
N LYS A 452 -14.02 -1.92 16.82
CA LYS A 452 -14.81 -0.96 17.60
C LYS A 452 -14.32 0.47 17.45
N LYS A 453 -12.98 0.69 17.60
CA LYS A 453 -12.43 2.06 17.63
C LYS A 453 -12.35 2.69 16.24
N ILE A 454 -11.98 1.92 15.22
CA ILE A 454 -11.80 2.42 13.86
C ILE A 454 -13.06 2.27 13.02
N TYR A 455 -13.71 1.08 13.05
CA TYR A 455 -14.85 0.80 12.19
C TYR A 455 -16.20 1.09 12.83
N ARG A 456 -16.28 1.26 14.15
CA ARG A 456 -17.52 1.41 14.93
C ARG A 456 -18.44 0.18 14.83
N ALA A 457 -17.86 -1.01 14.67
CA ALA A 457 -18.60 -2.25 14.75
C ALA A 457 -19.15 -2.50 16.17
N GLY A 458 -20.33 -3.08 16.26
CA GLY A 458 -20.93 -3.51 17.54
C GLY A 458 -20.26 -4.76 18.12
N GLY A 459 -19.66 -5.59 17.26
CA GLY A 459 -18.96 -6.81 17.66
C GLY A 459 -18.22 -7.49 16.51
N VAL A 460 -17.58 -8.61 16.82
CA VAL A 460 -16.86 -9.44 15.85
C VAL A 460 -17.39 -10.87 15.93
N SER A 461 -17.67 -11.50 14.81
CA SER A 461 -18.04 -12.92 14.73
C SER A 461 -16.93 -13.75 14.15
N TYR A 462 -16.76 -14.95 14.67
CA TYR A 462 -15.74 -15.91 14.24
C TYR A 462 -16.40 -17.25 13.91
N PRO A 463 -16.19 -17.83 12.72
CA PRO A 463 -16.52 -19.23 12.48
C PRO A 463 -15.61 -20.13 13.35
N PRO A 464 -16.03 -21.35 13.68
CA PRO A 464 -15.27 -22.25 14.55
C PRO A 464 -13.81 -22.46 14.10
N ALA A 465 -13.58 -22.54 12.78
CA ALA A 465 -12.23 -22.71 12.21
C ALA A 465 -11.33 -21.49 12.50
N ALA A 466 -11.84 -20.26 12.31
CA ALA A 466 -11.05 -19.05 12.58
C ALA A 466 -10.73 -18.90 14.06
N LYS A 467 -11.70 -19.23 14.95
CA LYS A 467 -11.47 -19.22 16.39
C LYS A 467 -10.39 -20.23 16.80
N LYS A 468 -10.48 -21.46 16.26
CA LYS A 468 -9.47 -22.50 16.50
C LYS A 468 -8.08 -22.02 16.04
N THR A 469 -7.98 -21.37 14.88
CA THR A 469 -6.70 -20.83 14.39
C THR A 469 -6.14 -19.77 15.34
N LEU A 470 -6.96 -18.84 15.86
CA LEU A 470 -6.51 -17.85 16.84
C LEU A 470 -5.95 -18.49 18.11
N ASP A 471 -6.61 -19.54 18.61
CA ASP A 471 -6.18 -20.28 19.79
C ASP A 471 -4.86 -21.04 19.51
N GLU A 472 -4.74 -21.69 18.35
CA GLU A 472 -3.51 -22.37 17.90
C GLU A 472 -2.34 -21.39 17.76
N LEU A 473 -2.53 -20.23 17.11
CA LEU A 473 -1.49 -19.22 16.96
C LEU A 473 -1.01 -18.67 18.29
N THR A 474 -1.93 -18.48 19.23
CA THR A 474 -1.58 -18.05 20.58
C THR A 474 -0.74 -19.10 21.31
N ALA A 475 -1.14 -20.39 21.23
CA ALA A 475 -0.41 -21.51 21.82
C ALA A 475 0.99 -21.71 21.21
N LEU A 476 1.17 -21.38 19.92
CA LEU A 476 2.45 -21.43 19.20
C LEU A 476 3.35 -20.19 19.46
N GLY A 477 2.92 -19.23 20.29
CA GLY A 477 3.71 -18.07 20.66
C GLY A 477 3.57 -16.86 19.73
N TYR A 478 2.56 -16.82 18.86
CA TYR A 478 2.29 -15.68 17.95
C TYR A 478 1.26 -14.70 18.50
N GLY A 479 0.88 -14.83 19.78
CA GLY A 479 -0.14 -13.99 20.42
C GLY A 479 0.21 -12.49 20.45
N ASP A 480 1.49 -12.13 20.53
CA ASP A 480 1.95 -10.73 20.62
C ASP A 480 2.10 -10.03 19.26
N LEU A 481 1.83 -10.72 18.14
CA LEU A 481 1.87 -10.10 16.83
C LEU A 481 0.72 -9.09 16.64
N PRO A 482 0.94 -7.98 15.93
CA PRO A 482 -0.13 -7.09 15.51
C PRO A 482 -1.11 -7.79 14.55
N VAL A 483 -2.31 -7.27 14.43
CA VAL A 483 -3.36 -7.77 13.53
C VAL A 483 -3.49 -6.90 12.30
N CYS A 484 -3.66 -7.53 11.14
CA CYS A 484 -3.85 -6.90 9.85
C CYS A 484 -5.24 -7.25 9.32
N ILE A 485 -6.22 -6.36 9.48
CA ILE A 485 -7.59 -6.61 9.01
C ILE A 485 -7.64 -6.48 7.50
N ALA A 486 -8.01 -7.56 6.81
CA ALA A 486 -8.23 -7.63 5.38
C ALA A 486 -9.73 -7.60 5.08
N LYS A 487 -10.24 -6.48 4.57
CA LYS A 487 -11.65 -6.26 4.26
C LYS A 487 -11.83 -5.41 3.00
N THR A 488 -13.07 -5.22 2.57
CA THR A 488 -13.37 -4.27 1.50
C THR A 488 -12.87 -2.87 1.82
N GLN A 489 -12.34 -2.19 0.82
CA GLN A 489 -11.89 -0.80 0.93
C GLN A 489 -13.03 0.23 0.83
N TYR A 490 -14.22 -0.18 0.40
CA TYR A 490 -15.33 0.74 0.07
C TYR A 490 -16.26 1.05 1.24
N SER A 491 -16.02 0.47 2.40
CA SER A 491 -16.87 0.66 3.60
C SER A 491 -16.03 0.51 4.86
N PHE A 492 -16.44 1.15 5.95
CA PHE A 492 -15.93 0.82 7.29
C PHE A 492 -16.27 -0.63 7.70
N SER A 493 -17.37 -1.20 7.18
CA SER A 493 -17.75 -2.60 7.42
C SER A 493 -17.03 -3.57 6.48
N ASP A 494 -17.27 -4.86 6.65
CA ASP A 494 -16.86 -5.92 5.73
C ASP A 494 -17.82 -6.12 4.53
N ASN A 495 -18.88 -5.31 4.45
CA ASN A 495 -19.84 -5.31 3.36
C ASN A 495 -19.71 -4.02 2.51
N ALA A 496 -19.22 -4.16 1.27
CA ALA A 496 -19.01 -3.04 0.35
C ALA A 496 -20.29 -2.26 -0.02
N LYS A 497 -21.47 -2.81 0.24
CA LYS A 497 -22.77 -2.14 -0.02
C LYS A 497 -23.17 -1.18 1.10
N LEU A 498 -22.57 -1.28 2.27
CA LEU A 498 -22.83 -0.37 3.40
C LEU A 498 -21.90 0.84 3.28
N THR A 499 -22.27 1.79 2.44
CA THR A 499 -21.51 3.04 2.22
C THR A 499 -21.73 4.06 3.35
N GLY A 500 -21.03 5.20 3.30
CA GLY A 500 -21.14 6.25 4.31
C GLY A 500 -20.45 5.89 5.62
N THR A 501 -21.19 5.90 6.71
CA THR A 501 -20.69 5.62 8.07
C THR A 501 -21.53 4.56 8.79
N PRO A 502 -21.49 3.30 8.37
CA PRO A 502 -22.18 2.24 9.09
C PRO A 502 -21.67 2.10 10.52
N GLU A 503 -22.57 1.80 11.46
CA GLU A 503 -22.30 1.61 12.88
C GLU A 503 -23.04 0.38 13.44
N GLY A 504 -22.53 -0.17 14.54
CA GLY A 504 -23.21 -1.25 15.26
C GLY A 504 -23.29 -2.58 14.51
N PHE A 505 -22.69 -2.68 13.30
CA PHE A 505 -22.66 -3.93 12.53
C PHE A 505 -21.74 -4.95 13.20
N THR A 506 -21.90 -6.21 12.84
CA THR A 506 -20.96 -7.28 13.22
C THR A 506 -19.89 -7.42 12.14
N LEU A 507 -18.60 -7.28 12.51
CA LEU A 507 -17.49 -7.60 11.61
C LEU A 507 -17.35 -9.13 11.50
N ASN A 508 -17.51 -9.67 10.29
CA ASN A 508 -17.50 -11.12 10.08
C ASN A 508 -16.12 -11.60 9.65
N VAL A 509 -15.39 -12.19 10.56
CA VAL A 509 -14.13 -12.87 10.24
C VAL A 509 -14.46 -14.16 9.49
N ARG A 510 -13.82 -14.35 8.34
CA ARG A 510 -13.92 -15.56 7.54
C ARG A 510 -12.78 -16.54 7.84
N GLU A 511 -11.58 -16.00 7.95
CA GLU A 511 -10.34 -16.76 8.03
C GLU A 511 -9.28 -15.96 8.77
N VAL A 512 -8.37 -16.64 9.45
CA VAL A 512 -7.17 -16.08 10.07
C VAL A 512 -5.94 -16.75 9.47
N ARG A 513 -4.94 -15.95 9.08
CA ARG A 513 -3.69 -16.44 8.49
C ARG A 513 -2.49 -15.85 9.23
N LEU A 514 -1.47 -16.67 9.44
CA LEU A 514 -0.20 -16.22 9.99
C LEU A 514 0.72 -15.70 8.88
N SER A 515 1.27 -14.51 9.06
CA SER A 515 2.39 -13.96 8.28
C SER A 515 3.59 -13.79 9.24
N ALA A 516 4.20 -14.92 9.62
CA ALA A 516 5.24 -14.95 10.65
C ALA A 516 6.53 -14.22 10.24
N GLY A 517 6.89 -14.27 8.97
CA GLY A 517 8.03 -13.55 8.41
C GLY A 517 7.80 -12.04 8.42
N ALA A 518 6.64 -11.60 7.99
CA ALA A 518 6.24 -10.19 8.04
C ALA A 518 6.01 -9.71 9.48
N GLY A 519 5.59 -10.61 10.37
CA GLY A 519 5.38 -10.32 11.79
C GLY A 519 4.02 -9.73 12.09
N PHE A 520 2.95 -10.26 11.47
CA PHE A 520 1.55 -9.93 11.80
C PHE A 520 0.59 -11.11 11.51
N VAL A 521 -0.59 -11.03 12.08
CA VAL A 521 -1.69 -11.97 11.84
C VAL A 521 -2.71 -11.32 10.92
N VAL A 522 -2.97 -11.93 9.74
CA VAL A 522 -3.99 -11.45 8.79
C VAL A 522 -5.34 -11.97 9.19
N VAL A 523 -6.31 -11.06 9.33
CA VAL A 523 -7.71 -11.36 9.69
C VAL A 523 -8.57 -11.04 8.48
N VAL A 524 -8.98 -12.07 7.75
CA VAL A 524 -9.76 -11.93 6.52
C VAL A 524 -11.24 -11.80 6.83
N CYS A 525 -11.83 -10.69 6.43
CA CYS A 525 -13.25 -10.36 6.62
C CYS A 525 -13.97 -10.25 5.27
N GLY A 526 -15.19 -10.76 5.20
CA GLY A 526 -15.99 -10.70 3.99
C GLY A 526 -15.38 -11.48 2.81
N SER A 527 -15.53 -10.98 1.58
CA SER A 527 -15.21 -11.66 0.33
C SER A 527 -13.89 -11.21 -0.33
N ILE A 528 -12.90 -10.83 0.48
CA ILE A 528 -11.58 -10.42 -0.05
C ILE A 528 -10.88 -11.60 -0.72
N MET A 529 -10.24 -11.33 -1.86
CA MET A 529 -9.48 -12.31 -2.64
C MET A 529 -8.05 -11.84 -2.85
N THR A 530 -7.12 -12.76 -2.72
CA THR A 530 -5.68 -12.55 -2.91
C THR A 530 -5.22 -12.71 -4.36
N MET A 531 -6.11 -13.18 -5.24
CA MET A 531 -5.93 -13.20 -6.70
C MET A 531 -7.13 -12.51 -7.36
N PRO A 532 -7.01 -11.24 -7.76
CA PRO A 532 -8.05 -10.53 -8.50
C PRO A 532 -8.32 -11.16 -9.86
N GLY A 533 -9.47 -10.89 -10.44
CA GLY A 533 -9.77 -11.26 -11.83
C GLY A 533 -9.80 -10.03 -12.72
N LEU A 534 -9.53 -10.21 -14.01
CA LEU A 534 -9.74 -9.17 -14.99
C LEU A 534 -11.23 -8.80 -15.09
N PRO A 535 -11.56 -7.50 -15.27
CA PRO A 535 -12.94 -7.04 -15.48
C PRO A 535 -13.46 -7.43 -16.88
N LYS A 536 -14.71 -7.09 -17.17
CA LYS A 536 -15.32 -7.35 -18.50
C LYS A 536 -14.58 -6.63 -19.63
N HIS A 537 -14.11 -5.40 -19.38
CA HIS A 537 -13.24 -4.63 -20.26
C HIS A 537 -11.97 -4.27 -19.47
N PRO A 538 -10.91 -5.07 -19.58
CA PRO A 538 -9.65 -4.76 -18.91
C PRO A 538 -8.90 -3.66 -19.66
N ALA A 539 -8.12 -2.86 -18.93
CA ALA A 539 -7.26 -1.82 -19.50
C ALA A 539 -6.30 -2.35 -20.57
N ALA A 540 -5.93 -3.62 -20.46
CA ALA A 540 -5.13 -4.33 -21.47
C ALA A 540 -5.71 -4.29 -22.90
N MET A 541 -7.02 -4.06 -23.06
CA MET A 541 -7.64 -3.94 -24.40
C MET A 541 -7.41 -2.57 -25.04
N ASP A 542 -7.03 -1.58 -24.25
CA ASP A 542 -6.83 -0.19 -24.69
C ASP A 542 -5.34 0.18 -24.77
N ILE A 543 -4.46 -0.62 -24.13
CA ILE A 543 -3.01 -0.42 -24.13
C ILE A 543 -2.43 -0.98 -25.43
N ASP A 544 -1.65 -0.17 -26.15
CA ASP A 544 -0.97 -0.56 -27.38
C ASP A 544 0.42 0.09 -27.46
N VAL A 545 1.25 -0.40 -28.38
CA VAL A 545 2.59 0.14 -28.67
C VAL A 545 2.78 0.26 -30.18
N ASP A 546 3.25 1.41 -30.63
CA ASP A 546 3.53 1.65 -32.03
C ASP A 546 4.91 1.09 -32.46
N VAL A 547 5.21 1.19 -33.76
CA VAL A 547 6.47 0.69 -34.36
C VAL A 547 7.72 1.42 -33.86
N HIS A 548 7.56 2.54 -33.17
CA HIS A 548 8.64 3.34 -32.58
C HIS A 548 8.79 3.06 -31.07
N GLY A 549 7.96 2.17 -30.52
CA GLY A 549 7.96 1.84 -29.10
C GLY A 549 7.17 2.82 -28.22
N LYS A 550 6.39 3.74 -28.83
CA LYS A 550 5.55 4.66 -28.08
C LYS A 550 4.28 3.96 -27.60
N ILE A 551 4.04 4.00 -26.29
CA ILE A 551 2.88 3.37 -25.66
C ILE A 551 1.68 4.32 -25.68
N THR A 552 0.49 3.77 -25.89
CA THR A 552 -0.80 4.45 -25.78
C THR A 552 -1.73 3.68 -24.85
N GLY A 553 -2.76 4.34 -24.31
CA GLY A 553 -3.77 3.71 -23.46
C GLY A 553 -3.29 3.34 -22.04
N LEU A 554 -2.06 3.62 -21.68
CA LEU A 554 -1.55 3.53 -20.32
C LEU A 554 -1.92 4.82 -19.55
N PHE A 555 -2.37 4.71 -18.30
CA PHE A 555 -2.83 5.89 -17.54
C PHE A 555 -1.82 6.30 -16.49
#